data_37be9f61f9c7edcbf0740345eef608bb
#
_entry.id   37be9f61f9c7edcbf0740345eef608bb
#
_cell.length_a   1.000
_cell.length_b   1.000
_cell.length_c   1.000
_cell.angle_alpha   90.00
_cell.angle_beta   90.00
_cell.angle_gamma   90.00
#
_symmetry.space_group_name_H-M   'P 1'
#
loop_
_entity.id
_entity.type
_entity.pdbx_description
1 polymer ?
#
loop_
_entity_poly.entity_id
_entity_poly.type
_entity_poly.pdbx_seq_one_letter_code
_entity_poly.pdbx_strand_id
1 'polypeptide(L)'
;MDHVVDEAYLFNCANTIYAPSYVSLESALSIHGFIPEGVFQITSCTTLKTNSFETPIGTFAYRNLKPALFFGYHLRQWNDHHYAVAEPEKTIIDYLYLHTKIEDPAEFESLRWNTVEISNRLSMEKLDAYLNHIDSNALNTRMNHFKSYLNAIT
;
A
#
# COMPACT_ATOMS: atom_id res chain seq x y z
N MET A 1 0.42 -28.93 17.46
CA MET A 1 1.19 -28.59 16.25
C MET A 1 0.99 -27.12 15.95
N ASP A 2 2.05 -26.38 16.04
CA ASP A 2 1.98 -24.95 15.81
C ASP A 2 1.95 -24.69 14.31
N HIS A 3 0.80 -24.20 13.85
CA HIS A 3 0.70 -23.73 12.49
C HIS A 3 1.19 -22.30 12.45
N VAL A 4 2.42 -22.14 11.96
CA VAL A 4 2.87 -20.79 11.59
C VAL A 4 2.05 -20.39 10.37
N VAL A 5 1.17 -19.41 10.55
CA VAL A 5 0.38 -18.91 9.45
C VAL A 5 1.33 -18.10 8.55
N ASP A 6 1.54 -18.59 7.34
CA ASP A 6 2.37 -17.93 6.34
C ASP A 6 1.72 -16.59 5.94
N GLU A 7 2.53 -15.53 5.85
CA GLU A 7 2.05 -14.22 5.39
C GLU A 7 1.40 -14.31 4.02
N ALA A 8 1.98 -15.10 3.10
CA ALA A 8 1.41 -15.29 1.76
C ALA A 8 0.01 -15.90 1.83
N TYR A 9 -0.23 -16.80 2.77
CA TYR A 9 -1.56 -17.35 3.01
C TYR A 9 -2.52 -16.25 3.45
N LEU A 10 -2.10 -15.37 4.37
CA LEU A 10 -2.93 -14.27 4.85
C LEU A 10 -3.27 -13.28 3.73
N PHE A 11 -2.30 -12.99 2.86
CA PHE A 11 -2.53 -12.09 1.73
C PHE A 11 -3.49 -12.70 0.71
N ASN A 12 -3.39 -14.00 0.48
CA ASN A 12 -4.36 -14.71 -0.36
C ASN A 12 -5.76 -14.64 0.24
N CYS A 13 -5.87 -14.88 1.54
CA CYS A 13 -7.14 -14.77 2.25
C CYS A 13 -7.73 -13.36 2.15
N ALA A 14 -6.89 -12.33 2.25
CA ALA A 14 -7.34 -10.95 2.15
C ALA A 14 -8.03 -10.68 0.82
N ASN A 15 -7.46 -11.17 -0.27
CA ASN A 15 -8.05 -10.99 -1.61
C ASN A 15 -9.38 -11.76 -1.75
N THR A 16 -9.56 -12.84 -1.00
CA THR A 16 -10.72 -13.72 -1.12
C THR A 16 -11.89 -13.28 -0.24
N ILE A 17 -11.59 -12.82 0.98
CA ILE A 17 -12.60 -12.45 1.97
C ILE A 17 -13.50 -11.31 1.47
N TYR A 18 -12.92 -10.37 0.75
CA TYR A 18 -13.66 -9.19 0.30
C TYR A 18 -13.11 -8.76 -1.07
N ALA A 19 -13.77 -9.16 -2.12
CA ALA A 19 -13.30 -8.98 -3.50
C ALA A 19 -14.22 -8.04 -4.27
N PRO A 20 -13.69 -7.21 -5.19
CA PRO A 20 -12.28 -7.17 -5.57
C PRO A 20 -11.43 -6.35 -4.59
N SER A 21 -10.21 -6.81 -4.38
CA SER A 21 -9.27 -6.10 -3.50
C SER A 21 -7.82 -6.49 -3.84
N TYR A 22 -6.89 -5.65 -3.44
CA TYR A 22 -5.47 -5.99 -3.47
C TYR A 22 -4.83 -5.50 -2.16
N VAL A 23 -3.80 -6.21 -1.71
CA VAL A 23 -3.06 -5.82 -0.51
C VAL A 23 -2.33 -4.50 -0.77
N SER A 24 -2.48 -3.54 0.13
CA SER A 24 -1.89 -2.21 0.00
C SER A 24 -1.65 -1.61 1.38
N LEU A 25 -1.29 -0.32 1.43
CA LEU A 25 -1.11 0.44 2.66
C LEU A 25 -0.04 -0.20 3.54
N GLU A 26 -0.26 -0.29 4.85
CA GLU A 26 0.78 -0.76 5.78
C GLU A 26 1.29 -2.16 5.44
N SER A 27 0.40 -3.07 5.04
CA SER A 27 0.83 -4.42 4.65
C SER A 27 1.75 -4.40 3.43
N ALA A 28 1.42 -3.61 2.41
CA ALA A 28 2.28 -3.48 1.24
C ALA A 28 3.57 -2.73 1.56
N LEU A 29 3.52 -1.71 2.41
CA LEU A 29 4.72 -1.02 2.88
C LEU A 29 5.68 -2.02 3.53
N SER A 30 5.16 -2.93 4.35
CA SER A 30 5.95 -3.98 4.99
C SER A 30 6.53 -4.96 3.97
N ILE A 31 5.72 -5.41 3.01
CA ILE A 31 6.16 -6.33 1.95
C ILE A 31 7.34 -5.74 1.17
N HIS A 32 7.28 -4.45 0.85
CA HIS A 32 8.32 -3.79 0.07
C HIS A 32 9.53 -3.34 0.90
N GLY A 33 9.49 -3.53 2.22
CA GLY A 33 10.57 -3.13 3.10
C GLY A 33 10.60 -1.63 3.39
N PHE A 34 9.49 -0.94 3.20
CA PHE A 34 9.38 0.50 3.43
C PHE A 34 9.14 0.85 4.89
N ILE A 35 8.68 -0.11 5.67
CA ILE A 35 8.58 -0.01 7.13
C ILE A 35 9.29 -1.21 7.75
N PRO A 36 9.95 -1.02 8.93
CA PRO A 36 10.80 -2.08 9.50
C PRO A 36 10.02 -3.19 10.20
N GLU A 37 8.79 -2.94 10.60
CA GLU A 37 8.03 -3.86 11.44
C GLU A 37 6.90 -4.52 10.66
N GLY A 38 6.56 -5.75 11.08
CA GLY A 38 5.36 -6.40 10.59
C GLY A 38 4.12 -5.67 11.12
N VAL A 39 3.00 -5.90 10.46
CA VAL A 39 1.74 -5.26 10.81
C VAL A 39 0.80 -6.27 11.46
N PHE A 40 -0.04 -5.79 12.40
CA PHE A 40 -0.97 -6.64 13.14
C PHE A 40 -2.21 -7.00 12.35
N GLN A 41 -2.52 -6.24 11.33
CA GLN A 41 -3.66 -6.50 10.47
C GLN A 41 -3.23 -6.47 9.02
N ILE A 42 -3.98 -7.18 8.18
CA ILE A 42 -3.74 -7.16 6.74
C ILE A 42 -4.59 -6.04 6.15
N THR A 43 -3.93 -5.10 5.48
CA THR A 43 -4.58 -3.93 4.91
C THR A 43 -4.66 -4.05 3.40
N SER A 44 -5.81 -3.67 2.84
CA SER A 44 -6.08 -3.76 1.41
C SER A 44 -6.88 -2.57 0.93
N CYS A 45 -6.88 -2.35 -0.38
CA CYS A 45 -7.75 -1.40 -1.05
C CYS A 45 -8.80 -2.18 -1.86
N THR A 46 -9.99 -1.61 -1.97
CA THR A 46 -11.14 -2.24 -2.61
C THR A 46 -12.02 -1.19 -3.28
N THR A 47 -12.80 -1.60 -4.27
CA THR A 47 -13.84 -0.73 -4.85
C THR A 47 -15.15 -0.82 -4.08
N LEU A 48 -15.23 -1.74 -3.11
CA LEU A 48 -16.37 -1.89 -2.22
C LEU A 48 -16.26 -0.89 -1.06
N LYS A 49 -17.23 -0.89 -0.17
CA LYS A 49 -17.21 0.00 1.01
C LYS A 49 -16.04 -0.34 1.92
N THR A 50 -15.49 0.67 2.56
CA THR A 50 -14.51 0.49 3.64
C THR A 50 -15.10 -0.43 4.70
N ASN A 51 -14.36 -1.45 5.10
CA ASN A 51 -14.82 -2.47 6.02
C ASN A 51 -13.65 -3.13 6.74
N SER A 52 -13.96 -3.88 7.80
CA SER A 52 -12.96 -4.62 8.56
C SER A 52 -13.58 -5.91 9.07
N PHE A 53 -12.80 -6.98 9.03
CA PHE A 53 -13.25 -8.31 9.46
C PHE A 53 -12.26 -8.87 10.47
N GLU A 54 -12.74 -9.21 11.66
CA GLU A 54 -11.95 -9.92 12.65
C GLU A 54 -12.19 -11.42 12.49
N THR A 55 -11.11 -12.18 12.36
CA THR A 55 -11.17 -13.62 12.15
C THR A 55 -10.20 -14.32 13.11
N PRO A 56 -10.34 -15.66 13.28
CA PRO A 56 -9.39 -16.41 14.13
C PRO A 56 -7.94 -16.33 13.67
N ILE A 57 -7.69 -16.03 12.39
CA ILE A 57 -6.33 -15.94 11.83
C ILE A 57 -5.81 -14.52 11.74
N GLY A 58 -6.63 -13.50 12.05
CA GLY A 58 -6.21 -12.11 12.03
C GLY A 58 -7.32 -11.17 11.62
N THR A 59 -6.98 -9.88 11.63
CA THR A 59 -7.90 -8.82 11.21
C THR A 59 -7.57 -8.40 9.78
N PHE A 60 -8.59 -8.28 8.96
CA PHE A 60 -8.49 -7.85 7.55
C PHE A 60 -9.23 -6.54 7.37
N ALA A 61 -8.51 -5.47 7.08
CA ALA A 61 -9.05 -4.12 6.93
C ALA A 61 -9.00 -3.70 5.46
N TYR A 62 -10.07 -3.09 5.00
CA TYR A 62 -10.25 -2.69 3.60
C TYR A 62 -10.63 -1.23 3.52
N ARG A 63 -9.97 -0.48 2.65
CA ARG A 63 -10.26 0.92 2.40
C ARG A 63 -10.80 1.07 0.98
N ASN A 64 -11.87 1.83 0.85
CA ASN A 64 -12.49 2.09 -0.45
C ASN A 64 -11.60 2.99 -1.31
N LEU A 65 -11.50 2.62 -2.59
CA LEU A 65 -10.96 3.49 -3.63
C LEU A 65 -12.00 3.65 -4.74
N LYS A 66 -12.01 4.81 -5.38
CA LYS A 66 -12.81 4.98 -6.60
C LYS A 66 -12.32 3.96 -7.63
N PRO A 67 -13.22 3.42 -8.48
CA PRO A 67 -12.83 2.45 -9.51
C PRO A 67 -11.64 2.89 -10.37
N ALA A 68 -11.54 4.19 -10.69
CA ALA A 68 -10.43 4.73 -11.48
C ALA A 68 -9.06 4.59 -10.82
N LEU A 69 -9.02 4.40 -9.50
CA LEU A 69 -7.77 4.19 -8.75
C LEU A 69 -7.45 2.72 -8.52
N PHE A 70 -8.32 1.81 -8.95
CA PHE A 70 -8.12 0.37 -8.71
C PHE A 70 -7.26 -0.23 -9.82
N PHE A 71 -5.94 -0.04 -9.69
CA PHE A 71 -4.93 -0.53 -10.63
C PHE A 71 -3.56 -0.45 -9.94
N GLY A 72 -2.50 -0.83 -10.63
CA GLY A 72 -1.13 -0.68 -10.12
C GLY A 72 -0.75 -1.75 -9.11
N TYR A 73 -1.39 -2.89 -9.19
CA TYR A 73 -1.01 -4.07 -8.40
C TYR A 73 -0.46 -5.15 -9.33
N HIS A 74 0.34 -6.05 -8.75
CA HIS A 74 0.84 -7.22 -9.46
C HIS A 74 0.46 -8.48 -8.69
N LEU A 75 0.50 -9.60 -9.37
CA LEU A 75 0.18 -10.90 -8.77
C LEU A 75 1.46 -11.56 -8.27
N ARG A 76 1.44 -12.02 -7.03
CA ARG A 76 2.48 -12.85 -6.44
C ARG A 76 1.96 -14.27 -6.32
N GLN A 77 2.82 -15.24 -6.52
CA GLN A 77 2.45 -16.66 -6.45
C GLN A 77 2.61 -17.18 -5.02
N TRP A 78 1.62 -17.94 -4.58
CA TRP A 78 1.66 -18.70 -3.33
C TRP A 78 1.10 -20.09 -3.61
N ASN A 79 1.96 -21.11 -3.61
CA ASN A 79 1.61 -22.46 -4.07
C ASN A 79 0.97 -22.39 -5.47
N ASP A 80 -0.25 -22.92 -5.63
CA ASP A 80 -0.99 -22.87 -6.88
C ASP A 80 -1.89 -21.63 -7.00
N HIS A 81 -1.79 -20.72 -6.06
CA HIS A 81 -2.62 -19.51 -5.99
C HIS A 81 -1.81 -18.25 -6.28
N HIS A 82 -2.53 -17.20 -6.63
CA HIS A 82 -1.96 -15.87 -6.79
C HIS A 82 -2.71 -14.90 -5.87
N TYR A 83 -1.98 -13.91 -5.37
CA TYR A 83 -2.60 -12.83 -4.62
C TYR A 83 -2.09 -11.50 -5.15
N ALA A 84 -2.98 -10.50 -5.12
CA ALA A 84 -2.70 -9.17 -5.67
C ALA A 84 -2.13 -8.26 -4.59
N VAL A 85 -1.04 -7.59 -4.89
CA VAL A 85 -0.33 -6.66 -4.00
C VAL A 85 -0.01 -5.39 -4.78
N ALA A 86 -0.22 -4.23 -4.19
CA ALA A 86 0.17 -2.95 -4.78
C ALA A 86 1.66 -2.95 -5.10
N GLU A 87 2.02 -2.45 -6.28
CA GLU A 87 3.41 -2.19 -6.64
C GLU A 87 3.99 -1.14 -5.70
N PRO A 88 5.33 -1.05 -5.58
CA PRO A 88 5.95 -0.05 -4.69
C PRO A 88 5.41 1.36 -4.91
N GLU A 89 5.30 1.80 -6.16
CA GLU A 89 4.78 3.12 -6.52
C GLU A 89 3.33 3.30 -6.07
N LYS A 90 2.50 2.29 -6.35
CA LYS A 90 1.07 2.36 -6.01
C LYS A 90 0.83 2.31 -4.51
N THR A 91 1.70 1.61 -3.77
CA THR A 91 1.64 1.57 -2.30
C THR A 91 1.75 2.99 -1.72
N ILE A 92 2.70 3.76 -2.21
CA ILE A 92 2.88 5.15 -1.78
C ILE A 92 1.68 6.00 -2.21
N ILE A 93 1.24 5.84 -3.46
CA ILE A 93 0.09 6.58 -3.99
C ILE A 93 -1.16 6.33 -3.16
N ASP A 94 -1.50 5.07 -2.91
CA ASP A 94 -2.70 4.71 -2.15
C ASP A 94 -2.63 5.31 -0.74
N TYR A 95 -1.46 5.23 -0.11
CA TYR A 95 -1.29 5.75 1.24
C TYR A 95 -1.51 7.26 1.27
N LEU A 96 -0.88 8.01 0.38
CA LEU A 96 -1.01 9.47 0.35
C LEU A 96 -2.39 9.93 -0.13
N TYR A 97 -3.03 9.15 -0.99
CA TYR A 97 -4.39 9.44 -1.42
C TYR A 97 -5.38 9.35 -0.25
N LEU A 98 -5.24 8.34 0.59
CA LEU A 98 -6.16 8.09 1.70
C LEU A 98 -5.82 8.90 2.95
N HIS A 99 -4.56 9.28 3.14
CA HIS A 99 -4.11 10.05 4.32
C HIS A 99 -3.95 11.53 3.95
N THR A 100 -5.06 12.22 3.86
CA THR A 100 -5.12 13.59 3.33
C THR A 100 -4.43 14.64 4.19
N LYS A 101 -4.13 14.32 5.46
CA LYS A 101 -3.51 15.25 6.39
C LYS A 101 -1.98 15.20 6.40
N ILE A 102 -1.39 14.25 5.68
CA ILE A 102 0.06 14.09 5.65
C ILE A 102 0.62 14.90 4.49
N GLU A 103 1.17 16.08 4.78
CA GLU A 103 1.67 17.00 3.77
C GLU A 103 3.03 17.61 4.09
N ASP A 104 3.36 17.78 5.38
CA ASP A 104 4.57 18.49 5.82
C ASP A 104 5.74 17.53 6.03
N PRO A 105 7.00 18.03 5.92
CA PRO A 105 8.17 17.20 6.21
C PRO A 105 8.14 16.54 7.59
N ALA A 106 7.63 17.24 8.61
CA ALA A 106 7.52 16.66 9.96
C ALA A 106 6.56 15.46 9.99
N GLU A 107 5.49 15.53 9.22
CA GLU A 107 4.51 14.44 9.14
C GLU A 107 5.09 13.24 8.40
N PHE A 108 5.84 13.46 7.31
CA PHE A 108 6.54 12.38 6.61
C PHE A 108 7.59 11.74 7.50
N GLU A 109 8.34 12.54 8.25
CA GLU A 109 9.33 12.05 9.20
C GLU A 109 8.69 11.16 10.28
N SER A 110 7.51 11.54 10.74
CA SER A 110 6.79 10.80 11.78
C SER A 110 6.32 9.42 11.33
N LEU A 111 6.20 9.18 10.04
CA LEU A 111 5.84 7.86 9.49
C LEU A 111 6.97 6.85 9.65
N ARG A 112 8.20 7.30 9.82
CA ARG A 112 9.39 6.46 9.97
C ARG A 112 9.59 5.48 8.82
N TRP A 113 9.25 5.90 7.62
CA TRP A 113 9.47 5.08 6.43
C TRP A 113 10.96 4.97 6.12
N ASN A 114 11.34 3.81 5.57
CA ASN A 114 12.71 3.58 5.11
C ASN A 114 12.93 4.30 3.79
N THR A 115 13.37 5.54 3.87
CA THR A 115 13.50 6.43 2.70
C THR A 115 14.58 5.96 1.73
N VAL A 116 15.63 5.31 2.23
CA VAL A 116 16.68 4.74 1.37
C VAL A 116 16.09 3.62 0.52
N GLU A 117 15.34 2.72 1.11
CA GLU A 117 14.70 1.62 0.38
C GLU A 117 13.68 2.13 -0.60
N ILE A 118 12.89 3.14 -0.21
CA ILE A 118 11.92 3.77 -1.10
C ILE A 118 12.63 4.37 -2.32
N SER A 119 13.67 5.15 -2.10
CA SER A 119 14.44 5.77 -3.17
C SER A 119 15.05 4.75 -4.12
N ASN A 120 15.49 3.60 -3.59
CA ASN A 120 16.09 2.55 -4.40
C ASN A 120 15.06 1.77 -5.22
N ARG A 121 13.83 1.65 -4.73
CA ARG A 121 12.84 0.76 -5.34
C ARG A 121 11.82 1.46 -6.23
N LEU A 122 11.58 2.75 -6.02
CA LEU A 122 10.59 3.47 -6.83
C LEU A 122 11.13 3.77 -8.22
N SER A 123 10.29 3.51 -9.22
CA SER A 123 10.48 4.04 -10.56
C SER A 123 9.74 5.37 -10.64
N MET A 124 10.47 6.48 -10.74
CA MET A 124 9.84 7.81 -10.85
C MET A 124 9.02 7.94 -12.13
N GLU A 125 9.46 7.30 -13.20
CA GLU A 125 8.71 7.27 -14.45
C GLU A 125 7.35 6.61 -14.29
N LYS A 126 7.32 5.44 -13.64
CA LYS A 126 6.07 4.71 -13.37
C LYS A 126 5.19 5.49 -12.40
N LEU A 127 5.79 6.07 -11.37
CA LEU A 127 5.06 6.89 -10.39
C LEU A 127 4.34 8.06 -11.09
N ASP A 128 5.07 8.79 -11.94
CA ASP A 128 4.51 9.94 -12.66
C ASP A 128 3.42 9.50 -13.64
N ALA A 129 3.59 8.37 -14.30
CA ALA A 129 2.58 7.83 -15.21
C ALA A 129 1.29 7.51 -14.46
N TYR A 130 1.40 6.90 -13.28
CA TYR A 130 0.23 6.59 -12.45
C TYR A 130 -0.45 7.86 -11.95
N LEU A 131 0.33 8.85 -11.51
CA LEU A 131 -0.22 10.12 -11.04
C LEU A 131 -0.97 10.86 -12.16
N ASN A 132 -0.43 10.84 -13.38
CA ASN A 132 -1.08 11.45 -14.54
C ASN A 132 -2.41 10.75 -14.87
N HIS A 133 -2.43 9.43 -14.75
CA HIS A 133 -3.64 8.66 -14.99
C HIS A 133 -4.73 8.97 -13.95
N ILE A 134 -4.34 9.13 -12.68
CA ILE A 134 -5.29 9.43 -11.60
C ILE A 134 -5.81 10.86 -11.71
N ASP A 135 -4.94 11.80 -12.09
CA ASP A 135 -5.28 13.21 -12.33
C ASP A 135 -5.97 13.87 -11.14
N SER A 136 -5.37 13.76 -9.95
CA SER A 136 -5.84 14.39 -8.73
C SER A 136 -4.90 15.51 -8.29
N ASN A 137 -5.38 16.74 -8.28
CA ASN A 137 -4.57 17.88 -7.85
C ASN A 137 -4.12 17.76 -6.40
N ALA A 138 -5.02 17.32 -5.52
CA ALA A 138 -4.69 17.15 -4.10
C ALA A 138 -3.61 16.09 -3.89
N LEU A 139 -3.74 14.95 -4.57
CA LEU A 139 -2.73 13.90 -4.52
C LEU A 139 -1.40 14.37 -5.10
N ASN A 140 -1.44 15.07 -6.23
CA ASN A 140 -0.23 15.58 -6.88
C ASN A 140 0.53 16.55 -5.95
N THR A 141 -0.20 17.40 -5.24
CA THR A 141 0.39 18.33 -4.28
C THR A 141 1.10 17.58 -3.15
N ARG A 142 0.41 16.60 -2.54
CA ARG A 142 1.01 15.78 -1.47
C ARG A 142 2.22 15.00 -1.98
N MET A 143 2.12 14.45 -3.18
CA MET A 143 3.22 13.69 -3.78
C MET A 143 4.43 14.58 -4.05
N ASN A 144 4.22 15.81 -4.50
CA ASN A 144 5.30 16.76 -4.71
C ASN A 144 6.01 17.09 -3.39
N HIS A 145 5.24 17.26 -2.32
CA HIS A 145 5.80 17.46 -0.98
C HIS A 145 6.62 16.23 -0.54
N PHE A 146 6.12 15.04 -0.80
CA PHE A 146 6.82 13.81 -0.48
C PHE A 146 8.12 13.67 -1.27
N LYS A 147 8.09 13.95 -2.58
CA LYS A 147 9.29 13.93 -3.43
C LYS A 147 10.34 14.92 -2.93
N SER A 148 9.90 16.12 -2.55
CA SER A 148 10.81 17.13 -2.00
C SER A 148 11.43 16.65 -0.69
N TYR A 149 10.63 16.02 0.16
CA TYR A 149 11.11 15.43 1.41
C TYR A 149 12.17 14.36 1.14
N LEU A 150 11.90 13.44 0.22
CA LEU A 150 12.87 12.39 -0.15
C LEU A 150 14.19 13.00 -0.66
N ASN A 151 14.10 14.00 -1.52
CA ASN A 151 15.29 14.63 -2.10
C ASN A 151 16.12 15.39 -1.06
N ALA A 152 15.48 15.94 -0.04
CA ALA A 152 16.16 16.69 1.00
C ALA A 152 16.97 15.80 1.96
N ILE A 153 16.61 14.54 2.10
CA ILE A 153 17.23 13.62 3.06
C ILE A 153 18.05 12.51 2.42
N THR A 154 18.08 12.46 1.07
CA THR A 154 18.93 11.51 0.32
C THR A 154 20.09 12.21 -0.49
#